data_e04cdd352a7e66f56f2fc8a4957140c7
#
_entry.id   e04cdd352a7e66f56f2fc8a4957140c7
#
_cell.length_a   1.000
_cell.length_b   1.000
_cell.length_c   1.000
_cell.angle_alpha   90.00
_cell.angle_beta   90.00
_cell.angle_gamma   90.00
#
_symmetry.space_group_name_H-M   'P 1'
#
loop_
_entity.id
_entity.type
_entity.pdbx_description
1 polymer ?
#
loop_
_entity_poly.entity_id
_entity_poly.type
_entity_poly.pdbx_seq_one_letter_code
_entity_poly.pdbx_strand_id
1 'polypeptide(L)'
;MYKRQAFNSRFFKADSCTYGTGSQTSNALPLYLGLTGNNKQGVLNSLVADIKAHGTRLTTGDVGNRYLFQTLAQNGLNDLLYSMLNHYETPGYGFQLLHGATTLTEQWDPNQGSSLNHFMMGQIDEWLFKTLAGIQNRPGTYGLRHLLIKPTLVGDLKYVNASTESLYGIISVSCTRSSLTVDIPVGSDATIVLPDGTEKQVGSGKHTFNF
;
A
#
# COMPACT_ATOMS: atom_id res chain seq x y z
N MET A 1 25.76 3.20 -9.70
CA MET A 1 26.40 3.88 -8.56
C MET A 1 26.41 5.40 -8.74
N TYR A 2 26.97 5.95 -9.80
CA TYR A 2 27.06 7.42 -10.03
C TYR A 2 25.73 8.17 -10.02
N LYS A 3 24.67 7.64 -10.64
CA LYS A 3 23.35 8.30 -10.69
C LYS A 3 22.76 8.49 -9.30
N ARG A 4 22.85 7.48 -8.42
CA ARG A 4 22.35 7.58 -7.03
C ARG A 4 23.15 8.62 -6.24
N GLN A 5 24.46 8.64 -6.37
CA GLN A 5 25.32 9.64 -5.69
C GLN A 5 25.00 11.06 -6.16
N ALA A 6 24.90 11.28 -7.46
CA ALA A 6 24.54 12.58 -8.03
C ALA A 6 23.13 13.04 -7.58
N PHE A 7 22.17 12.13 -7.54
CA PHE A 7 20.84 12.41 -7.03
C PHE A 7 20.88 12.83 -5.54
N ASN A 8 21.58 12.07 -4.71
CA ASN A 8 21.68 12.36 -3.27
C ASN A 8 22.44 13.68 -3.02
N SER A 9 23.55 13.94 -3.71
CA SER A 9 24.28 15.20 -3.54
C SER A 9 23.47 16.44 -3.93
N ARG A 10 22.50 16.28 -4.85
CA ARG A 10 21.65 17.39 -5.29
C ARG A 10 20.40 17.59 -4.45
N PHE A 11 19.77 16.51 -3.98
CA PHE A 11 18.43 16.57 -3.43
C PHE A 11 18.33 16.19 -1.95
N PHE A 12 19.28 15.44 -1.39
CA PHE A 12 19.26 15.05 0.01
C PHE A 12 19.75 16.20 0.89
N LYS A 13 18.99 16.52 1.93
CA LYS A 13 19.33 17.50 2.96
C LYS A 13 19.66 16.75 4.25
N ALA A 14 20.95 16.73 4.63
CA ALA A 14 21.43 15.97 5.76
C ALA A 14 20.88 16.48 7.11
N ASP A 15 20.77 17.79 7.27
CA ASP A 15 20.33 18.42 8.53
C ASP A 15 18.90 18.06 8.91
N SER A 16 18.01 17.89 7.93
CA SER A 16 16.61 17.52 8.13
C SER A 16 16.29 16.05 7.79
N CYS A 17 17.25 15.29 7.26
CA CYS A 17 17.02 13.96 6.71
C CYS A 17 15.85 13.92 5.72
N THR A 18 15.78 14.89 4.78
CA THR A 18 14.71 15.01 3.79
C THR A 18 15.26 15.12 2.38
N TYR A 19 14.40 14.90 1.40
CA TYR A 19 14.70 15.15 0.00
C TYR A 19 13.91 16.36 -0.53
N GLY A 20 14.53 17.14 -1.40
CA GLY A 20 13.90 18.23 -2.13
C GLY A 20 13.19 19.23 -1.20
N THR A 21 11.88 19.31 -1.28
CA THR A 21 11.05 20.19 -0.44
C THR A 21 10.69 19.60 0.93
N GLY A 22 10.98 18.31 1.17
CA GLY A 22 10.55 17.59 2.38
C GLY A 22 9.12 17.07 2.32
N SER A 23 8.40 17.27 1.21
CA SER A 23 7.01 16.81 1.05
C SER A 23 6.88 15.27 1.09
N GLN A 24 5.65 14.77 1.26
CA GLN A 24 5.37 13.33 1.25
C GLN A 24 5.94 12.65 -0.01
N THR A 25 5.67 13.20 -1.19
CA THR A 25 6.19 12.66 -2.46
C THR A 25 7.73 12.69 -2.52
N SER A 26 8.35 13.82 -2.13
CA SER A 26 9.80 13.98 -2.24
C SER A 26 10.59 13.06 -1.32
N ASN A 27 10.02 12.63 -0.20
CA ASN A 27 10.61 11.64 0.70
C ASN A 27 10.22 10.19 0.33
N ALA A 28 8.98 9.95 -0.05
CA ALA A 28 8.49 8.61 -0.38
C ALA A 28 9.18 8.01 -1.62
N LEU A 29 9.39 8.83 -2.65
CA LEU A 29 9.99 8.36 -3.90
C LEU A 29 11.42 7.80 -3.73
N PRO A 30 12.37 8.50 -3.10
CA PRO A 30 13.72 7.94 -2.87
C PRO A 30 13.72 6.77 -1.89
N LEU A 31 12.79 6.71 -0.92
CA LEU A 31 12.61 5.55 -0.05
C LEU A 31 12.20 4.33 -0.86
N TYR A 32 11.15 4.46 -1.68
CA TYR A 32 10.65 3.38 -2.54
C TYR A 32 11.72 2.86 -3.51
N LEU A 33 12.49 3.76 -4.12
CA LEU A 33 13.54 3.42 -5.08
C LEU A 33 14.85 2.94 -4.44
N GLY A 34 14.93 2.86 -3.11
CA GLY A 34 16.13 2.44 -2.39
C GLY A 34 17.33 3.39 -2.56
N LEU A 35 17.06 4.68 -2.82
CA LEU A 35 18.11 5.68 -3.05
C LEU A 35 18.72 6.22 -1.76
N THR A 36 18.04 6.05 -0.63
CA THR A 36 18.37 6.66 0.67
C THR A 36 19.62 6.08 1.34
N GLY A 37 20.04 4.85 0.97
CA GLY A 37 21.20 4.20 1.57
C GLY A 37 21.10 4.13 3.11
N ASN A 38 22.16 4.54 3.81
CA ASN A 38 22.22 4.53 5.28
C ASN A 38 21.25 5.54 5.95
N ASN A 39 20.71 6.48 5.18
CA ASN A 39 19.79 7.50 5.70
C ASN A 39 18.32 7.04 5.68
N LYS A 40 18.05 5.77 5.30
CA LYS A 40 16.68 5.25 5.14
C LYS A 40 15.80 5.54 6.35
N GLN A 41 16.27 5.21 7.55
CA GLN A 41 15.46 5.39 8.75
C GLN A 41 15.19 6.86 9.07
N GLY A 42 16.20 7.72 8.90
CA GLY A 42 16.04 9.17 9.10
C GLY A 42 15.00 9.76 8.15
N VAL A 43 15.07 9.42 6.86
CA VAL A 43 14.10 9.90 5.85
C VAL A 43 12.70 9.33 6.11
N LEU A 44 12.59 8.07 6.54
CA LEU A 44 11.30 7.48 6.91
C LEU A 44 10.68 8.20 8.12
N ASN A 45 11.49 8.50 9.13
CA ASN A 45 11.03 9.25 10.30
C ASN A 45 10.56 10.67 9.92
N SER A 46 11.29 11.35 9.03
CA SER A 46 10.90 12.66 8.51
C SER A 46 9.59 12.60 7.72
N LEU A 47 9.40 11.56 6.89
CA LEU A 47 8.13 11.33 6.18
C LEU A 47 6.96 11.13 7.16
N VAL A 48 7.13 10.29 8.17
CA VAL A 48 6.10 10.04 9.19
C VAL A 48 5.78 11.31 9.99
N ALA A 49 6.81 12.10 10.33
CA ALA A 49 6.63 13.37 11.03
C ALA A 49 5.84 14.36 10.18
N ASP A 50 6.14 14.48 8.88
CA ASP A 50 5.39 15.33 7.95
C ASP A 50 3.93 14.90 7.84
N ILE A 51 3.66 13.60 7.66
CA ILE A 51 2.29 13.06 7.61
C ILE A 51 1.51 13.44 8.88
N LYS A 52 2.11 13.26 10.05
CA LYS A 52 1.48 13.60 11.33
C LYS A 52 1.27 15.10 11.50
N ALA A 53 2.25 15.92 11.10
CA ALA A 53 2.14 17.38 11.14
C ALA A 53 1.00 17.91 10.26
N HIS A 54 0.69 17.22 9.17
CA HIS A 54 -0.45 17.51 8.30
C HIS A 54 -1.76 16.82 8.73
N GLY A 55 -1.86 16.32 9.97
CA GLY A 55 -3.06 15.67 10.50
C GLY A 55 -3.40 14.37 9.77
N THR A 56 -2.40 13.59 9.39
CA THR A 56 -2.51 12.34 8.62
C THR A 56 -3.23 12.49 7.26
N ARG A 57 -3.20 13.67 6.66
CA ARG A 57 -3.83 13.92 5.35
C ARG A 57 -2.90 13.54 4.21
N LEU A 58 -3.51 13.14 3.09
CA LEU A 58 -2.81 12.97 1.82
C LEU A 58 -2.47 14.34 1.24
N THR A 59 -1.19 14.60 1.02
CA THR A 59 -0.69 15.80 0.33
C THR A 59 0.01 15.47 -0.99
N THR A 60 0.01 14.18 -1.35
CA THR A 60 0.51 13.69 -2.63
C THR A 60 -0.55 13.87 -3.72
N GLY A 61 -0.11 14.03 -4.96
CA GLY A 61 -0.96 13.89 -6.13
C GLY A 61 -0.79 12.51 -6.78
N ASP A 62 -1.33 12.35 -7.97
CA ASP A 62 -1.36 11.14 -8.77
C ASP A 62 0.01 10.45 -8.93
N VAL A 63 1.09 11.21 -9.16
CA VAL A 63 2.45 10.66 -9.27
C VAL A 63 2.96 10.16 -7.92
N GLY A 64 2.69 10.87 -6.83
CA GLY A 64 3.26 10.59 -5.51
C GLY A 64 2.57 9.46 -4.74
N ASN A 65 1.28 9.26 -4.96
CA ASN A 65 0.43 8.36 -4.19
C ASN A 65 0.97 6.94 -4.12
N ARG A 66 1.25 6.33 -5.25
CA ARG A 66 1.73 4.94 -5.30
C ARG A 66 3.01 4.76 -4.48
N TYR A 67 3.96 5.67 -4.63
CA TYR A 67 5.23 5.59 -3.92
C TYR A 67 5.05 5.78 -2.41
N LEU A 68 4.16 6.68 -2.00
CA LEU A 68 3.81 6.86 -0.60
C LEU A 68 3.19 5.58 -0.02
N PHE A 69 2.15 5.04 -0.66
CA PHE A 69 1.43 3.85 -0.18
C PHE A 69 2.35 2.64 -0.09
N GLN A 70 3.13 2.37 -1.13
CA GLN A 70 4.09 1.27 -1.13
C GLN A 70 5.21 1.47 -0.09
N THR A 71 5.71 2.69 0.09
CA THR A 71 6.72 2.98 1.11
C THR A 71 6.18 2.70 2.51
N LEU A 72 4.98 3.17 2.83
CA LEU A 72 4.37 2.92 4.14
C LEU A 72 4.11 1.42 4.35
N ALA A 73 3.54 0.73 3.38
CA ALA A 73 3.25 -0.70 3.45
C ALA A 73 4.52 -1.54 3.63
N GLN A 74 5.56 -1.30 2.84
CA GLN A 74 6.84 -2.01 2.91
C GLN A 74 7.62 -1.80 4.21
N ASN A 75 7.31 -0.73 4.95
CA ASN A 75 7.91 -0.44 6.25
C ASN A 75 6.95 -0.73 7.43
N GLY A 76 5.85 -1.48 7.21
CA GLY A 76 4.92 -1.91 8.25
C GLY A 76 4.01 -0.81 8.80
N LEU A 77 3.95 0.35 8.13
CA LEU A 77 3.18 1.53 8.56
C LEU A 77 1.74 1.51 8.02
N ASN A 78 1.11 0.32 8.02
CA ASN A 78 -0.21 0.13 7.43
C ASN A 78 -1.32 0.81 8.22
N ASP A 79 -1.23 0.86 9.55
CA ASP A 79 -2.19 1.61 10.37
C ASP A 79 -2.13 3.12 10.12
N LEU A 80 -0.92 3.65 9.89
CA LEU A 80 -0.76 5.05 9.50
C LEU A 80 -1.39 5.30 8.13
N LEU A 81 -1.12 4.43 7.15
CA LEU A 81 -1.75 4.53 5.84
C LEU A 81 -3.27 4.47 5.94
N TYR A 82 -3.81 3.52 6.71
CA TYR A 82 -5.26 3.41 6.94
C TYR A 82 -5.83 4.70 7.51
N SER A 83 -5.17 5.31 8.50
CA SER A 83 -5.61 6.58 9.07
C SER A 83 -5.62 7.73 8.05
N MET A 84 -4.70 7.72 7.06
CA MET A 84 -4.66 8.72 5.99
C MET A 84 -5.83 8.57 4.99
N LEU A 85 -6.37 7.37 4.84
CA LEU A 85 -7.50 7.11 3.92
C LEU A 85 -8.85 7.43 4.54
N ASN A 86 -8.94 7.38 5.87
CA ASN A 86 -10.18 7.48 6.62
C ASN A 86 -10.53 8.92 7.02
N HIS A 87 -10.36 9.87 6.08
CA HIS A 87 -10.76 11.27 6.22
C HIS A 87 -11.98 11.58 5.38
N TYR A 88 -13.02 12.16 6.02
CA TYR A 88 -14.26 12.57 5.37
C TYR A 88 -14.47 14.09 5.36
N GLU A 89 -13.85 14.80 6.29
CA GLU A 89 -13.99 16.26 6.45
C GLU A 89 -12.89 17.05 5.71
N THR A 90 -11.83 16.37 5.29
CA THR A 90 -10.71 16.98 4.56
C THR A 90 -10.47 16.25 3.24
N PRO A 91 -10.00 16.96 2.20
CA PRO A 91 -9.77 16.37 0.88
C PRO A 91 -8.99 15.06 0.95
N GLY A 92 -9.52 14.03 0.29
CA GLY A 92 -9.03 12.65 0.28
C GLY A 92 -10.07 11.68 -0.29
N TYR A 93 -9.85 10.38 -0.22
CA TYR A 93 -10.77 9.38 -0.77
C TYR A 93 -12.16 9.44 -0.11
N GLY A 94 -12.24 9.46 1.21
CA GLY A 94 -13.51 9.56 1.92
C GLY A 94 -14.25 10.87 1.63
N PHE A 95 -13.52 11.96 1.50
CA PHE A 95 -14.06 13.26 1.13
C PHE A 95 -14.70 13.24 -0.26
N GLN A 96 -14.01 12.65 -1.25
CA GLN A 96 -14.57 12.52 -2.61
C GLN A 96 -15.90 11.78 -2.59
N LEU A 97 -16.00 10.67 -1.87
CA LEU A 97 -17.25 9.90 -1.73
C LEU A 97 -18.35 10.71 -1.07
N LEU A 98 -18.06 11.42 0.02
CA LEU A 98 -19.04 12.22 0.74
C LEU A 98 -19.57 13.40 -0.09
N HIS A 99 -18.75 13.93 -1.02
CA HIS A 99 -19.13 15.01 -1.93
C HIS A 99 -19.67 14.51 -3.27
N GLY A 100 -20.14 13.27 -3.31
CA GLY A 100 -20.89 12.72 -4.45
C GLY A 100 -20.03 12.29 -5.64
N ALA A 101 -18.73 12.12 -5.48
CA ALA A 101 -17.91 11.58 -6.55
C ALA A 101 -18.30 10.12 -6.83
N THR A 102 -18.61 9.83 -8.09
CA THR A 102 -18.95 8.48 -8.59
C THR A 102 -17.75 7.78 -9.23
N THR A 103 -16.67 8.51 -9.42
CA THR A 103 -15.39 8.06 -9.94
C THR A 103 -14.28 8.72 -9.13
N LEU A 104 -13.03 8.28 -9.31
CA LEU A 104 -11.87 8.93 -8.69
C LEU A 104 -11.56 10.24 -9.42
N THR A 105 -11.45 11.32 -8.68
CA THR A 105 -11.12 12.65 -9.21
C THR A 105 -9.64 12.95 -9.11
N GLU A 106 -9.12 13.75 -10.03
CA GLU A 106 -7.70 14.14 -10.07
C GLU A 106 -7.28 14.92 -8.82
N GLN A 107 -8.13 15.86 -8.41
CA GLN A 107 -7.92 16.61 -7.16
C GLN A 107 -8.60 15.90 -6.00
N TRP A 108 -8.00 15.97 -4.82
CA TRP A 108 -8.60 15.42 -3.60
C TRP A 108 -9.93 16.06 -3.24
N ASP A 109 -10.13 17.33 -3.59
CA ASP A 109 -11.43 18.00 -3.56
C ASP A 109 -12.05 17.96 -4.96
N PRO A 110 -13.16 17.21 -5.17
CA PRO A 110 -13.80 17.07 -6.48
C PRO A 110 -14.37 18.37 -7.03
N ASN A 111 -14.53 19.40 -6.19
CA ASN A 111 -15.08 20.70 -6.60
C ASN A 111 -14.04 21.64 -7.22
N GLN A 112 -12.77 21.25 -7.29
CA GLN A 112 -11.69 22.09 -7.82
C GLN A 112 -11.59 22.14 -9.35
N GLY A 113 -12.52 21.53 -10.09
CA GLY A 113 -12.69 21.75 -11.54
C GLY A 113 -11.66 21.04 -12.43
N SER A 114 -11.02 19.98 -11.94
CA SER A 114 -10.12 19.11 -12.72
C SER A 114 -10.86 17.86 -13.22
N SER A 115 -10.13 16.88 -13.76
CA SER A 115 -10.70 15.61 -14.23
C SER A 115 -11.50 14.91 -13.12
N LEU A 116 -12.76 14.56 -13.44
CA LEU A 116 -13.63 13.79 -12.55
C LEU A 116 -13.55 12.28 -12.80
N ASN A 117 -12.70 11.83 -13.71
CA ASN A 117 -12.44 10.42 -14.00
C ASN A 117 -10.94 10.22 -14.20
N HIS A 118 -10.20 10.14 -13.09
CA HIS A 118 -8.74 10.11 -13.08
C HIS A 118 -8.25 8.79 -12.48
N PHE A 119 -8.13 7.77 -13.30
CA PHE A 119 -7.80 6.39 -12.90
C PHE A 119 -6.47 6.26 -12.15
N MET A 120 -5.51 7.17 -12.34
CA MET A 120 -4.25 7.16 -11.61
C MET A 120 -4.43 7.31 -10.10
N MET A 121 -5.56 7.87 -9.64
CA MET A 121 -5.87 7.93 -8.21
C MET A 121 -6.30 6.56 -7.64
N GLY A 122 -6.58 5.56 -8.48
CA GLY A 122 -6.88 4.17 -8.09
C GLY A 122 -5.68 3.34 -7.60
N GLN A 123 -4.51 3.93 -7.46
CA GLN A 123 -3.29 3.25 -7.00
C GLN A 123 -3.40 2.63 -5.60
N ILE A 124 -4.39 3.01 -4.83
CA ILE A 124 -4.71 2.42 -3.52
C ILE A 124 -5.13 0.95 -3.65
N ASP A 125 -5.70 0.54 -4.77
CA ASP A 125 -6.12 -0.85 -5.01
C ASP A 125 -4.94 -1.83 -4.87
N GLU A 126 -3.73 -1.41 -5.26
CA GLU A 126 -2.55 -2.23 -5.07
C GLU A 126 -2.32 -2.56 -3.58
N TRP A 127 -2.57 -1.62 -2.68
CA TRP A 127 -2.47 -1.84 -1.23
C TRP A 127 -3.63 -2.68 -0.69
N LEU A 128 -4.86 -2.44 -1.18
CA LEU A 128 -6.03 -3.22 -0.76
C LEU A 128 -5.85 -4.71 -1.08
N PHE A 129 -5.40 -5.03 -2.29
CA PHE A 129 -5.20 -6.43 -2.71
C PHE A 129 -3.92 -7.04 -2.14
N LYS A 130 -2.78 -6.35 -2.24
CA LYS A 130 -1.49 -6.92 -1.85
C LYS A 130 -1.23 -6.92 -0.35
N THR A 131 -1.79 -5.95 0.38
CA THR A 131 -1.52 -5.81 1.81
C THR A 131 -2.70 -6.22 2.66
N LEU A 132 -3.88 -5.62 2.47
CA LEU A 132 -5.04 -5.99 3.30
C LEU A 132 -5.49 -7.42 3.01
N ALA A 133 -5.74 -7.76 1.75
CA ALA A 133 -6.08 -9.12 1.35
C ALA A 133 -4.88 -10.06 1.33
N GLY A 134 -3.68 -9.49 1.18
CA GLY A 134 -2.42 -10.24 1.19
C GLY A 134 -2.15 -11.07 -0.06
N ILE A 135 -2.83 -10.83 -1.18
CA ILE A 135 -2.69 -11.61 -2.41
C ILE A 135 -1.49 -11.10 -3.21
N GLN A 136 -0.41 -11.86 -3.23
CA GLN A 136 0.83 -11.47 -3.89
C GLN A 136 1.45 -12.64 -4.66
N ASN A 137 2.32 -12.33 -5.63
CA ASN A 137 3.26 -13.32 -6.13
C ASN A 137 4.30 -13.65 -5.05
N ARG A 138 4.68 -14.92 -4.92
CA ARG A 138 5.88 -15.28 -4.15
C ARG A 138 7.08 -14.55 -4.75
N PRO A 139 8.01 -14.04 -3.94
CA PRO A 139 9.19 -13.33 -4.45
C PRO A 139 9.92 -14.10 -5.55
N GLY A 140 10.23 -13.42 -6.65
CA GLY A 140 10.88 -14.02 -7.81
C GLY A 140 9.96 -14.80 -8.75
N THR A 141 8.65 -14.82 -8.51
CA THR A 141 7.64 -15.45 -9.37
C THR A 141 6.64 -14.45 -9.92
N TYR A 142 5.89 -14.82 -10.95
CA TYR A 142 4.94 -13.96 -11.65
C TYR A 142 3.68 -14.73 -12.04
N GLY A 143 2.62 -14.00 -12.39
CA GLY A 143 1.39 -14.55 -12.95
C GLY A 143 0.48 -15.27 -11.95
N LEU A 144 0.70 -15.08 -10.64
CA LEU A 144 -0.12 -15.65 -9.56
C LEU A 144 -0.23 -17.20 -9.59
N ARG A 145 0.79 -17.86 -10.14
CA ARG A 145 0.93 -19.32 -10.07
C ARG A 145 1.45 -19.76 -8.71
N HIS A 146 2.47 -19.08 -8.23
CA HIS A 146 3.09 -19.30 -6.92
C HIS A 146 2.77 -18.11 -6.04
N LEU A 147 1.84 -18.27 -5.12
CA LEU A 147 1.28 -17.22 -4.32
C LEU A 147 2.04 -17.03 -2.99
N LEU A 148 2.05 -15.80 -2.52
CA LEU A 148 2.25 -15.46 -1.12
C LEU A 148 0.95 -14.84 -0.61
N ILE A 149 0.31 -15.47 0.36
CA ILE A 149 -0.91 -14.97 1.01
C ILE A 149 -0.53 -14.53 2.43
N LYS A 150 -0.56 -13.22 2.64
CA LYS A 150 -0.20 -12.58 3.90
C LYS A 150 -1.14 -11.41 4.19
N PRO A 151 -2.39 -11.66 4.58
CA PRO A 151 -3.34 -10.59 4.88
C PRO A 151 -2.91 -9.79 6.11
N THR A 152 -3.23 -8.49 6.11
CA THR A 152 -2.94 -7.57 7.22
C THR A 152 -4.19 -6.77 7.54
N LEU A 153 -4.84 -7.08 8.65
CA LEU A 153 -5.96 -6.27 9.15
C LEU A 153 -5.42 -5.08 9.97
N VAL A 154 -5.90 -3.89 9.65
CA VAL A 154 -5.44 -2.62 10.23
C VAL A 154 -6.57 -1.89 10.95
N GLY A 155 -6.23 -1.01 11.88
CA GLY A 155 -7.18 -0.18 12.60
C GLY A 155 -8.33 -0.99 13.20
N ASP A 156 -9.55 -0.57 12.93
CA ASP A 156 -10.79 -1.18 13.40
C ASP A 156 -11.41 -2.17 12.39
N LEU A 157 -10.74 -2.49 11.29
CA LEU A 157 -11.20 -3.49 10.33
C LEU A 157 -11.38 -4.85 11.02
N LYS A 158 -12.57 -5.40 10.87
CA LYS A 158 -12.95 -6.71 11.47
C LYS A 158 -12.65 -7.87 10.54
N TYR A 159 -12.71 -7.63 9.25
CA TYR A 159 -12.48 -8.63 8.21
C TYR A 159 -12.04 -7.98 6.89
N VAL A 160 -11.46 -8.79 6.03
CA VAL A 160 -11.24 -8.50 4.62
C VAL A 160 -11.68 -9.71 3.79
N ASN A 161 -12.43 -9.45 2.73
CA ASN A 161 -12.78 -10.44 1.71
C ASN A 161 -12.34 -9.89 0.35
N ALA A 162 -11.58 -10.69 -0.38
CA ALA A 162 -11.09 -10.31 -1.70
C ALA A 162 -11.01 -11.52 -2.60
N SER A 163 -11.24 -11.29 -3.90
CA SER A 163 -10.97 -12.28 -4.94
C SER A 163 -10.38 -11.61 -6.17
N THR A 164 -9.57 -12.33 -6.90
CA THR A 164 -9.01 -11.88 -8.17
C THR A 164 -8.90 -13.03 -9.14
N GLU A 165 -9.07 -12.74 -10.42
CA GLU A 165 -8.84 -13.72 -11.48
C GLU A 165 -7.34 -13.84 -11.79
N SER A 166 -6.91 -15.06 -12.05
CA SER A 166 -5.59 -15.36 -12.57
C SER A 166 -5.73 -16.23 -13.82
N LEU A 167 -4.63 -16.51 -14.51
CA LEU A 167 -4.60 -17.45 -15.63
C LEU A 167 -4.98 -18.89 -15.22
N TYR A 168 -4.98 -19.19 -13.92
CA TYR A 168 -5.27 -20.51 -13.35
C TYR A 168 -6.68 -20.61 -12.75
N GLY A 169 -7.39 -19.49 -12.64
CA GLY A 169 -8.72 -19.39 -12.05
C GLY A 169 -8.78 -18.33 -10.94
N ILE A 170 -9.88 -18.33 -10.20
CA ILE A 170 -10.16 -17.36 -9.14
C ILE A 170 -9.35 -17.73 -7.89
N ILE A 171 -8.67 -16.72 -7.33
CA ILE A 171 -8.03 -16.76 -6.02
C ILE A 171 -8.94 -15.99 -5.08
N SER A 172 -9.29 -16.59 -3.93
CA SER A 172 -10.12 -15.93 -2.92
C SER A 172 -9.44 -15.94 -1.55
N VAL A 173 -9.58 -14.85 -0.82
CA VAL A 173 -9.10 -14.68 0.55
C VAL A 173 -10.23 -14.11 1.39
N SER A 174 -10.49 -14.73 2.53
CA SER A 174 -11.37 -14.23 3.58
C SER A 174 -10.62 -14.30 4.90
N CYS A 175 -10.32 -13.14 5.48
CA CYS A 175 -9.56 -13.03 6.73
C CYS A 175 -10.36 -12.26 7.77
N THR A 176 -10.40 -12.79 8.99
CA THR A 176 -10.90 -12.12 10.19
C THR A 176 -9.77 -11.98 11.22
N ARG A 177 -10.07 -11.46 12.40
CA ARG A 177 -9.10 -11.38 13.52
C ARG A 177 -8.72 -12.73 14.12
N SER A 178 -9.44 -13.82 13.76
CA SER A 178 -9.25 -15.15 14.35
C SER A 178 -9.15 -16.27 13.32
N SER A 179 -9.32 -15.96 12.03
CA SER A 179 -9.31 -17.00 10.98
C SER A 179 -8.92 -16.45 9.62
N LEU A 180 -8.32 -17.30 8.80
CA LEU A 180 -7.99 -17.06 7.39
C LEU A 180 -8.51 -18.23 6.58
N THR A 181 -9.36 -17.98 5.61
CA THR A 181 -9.77 -18.95 4.58
C THR A 181 -9.26 -18.48 3.22
N VAL A 182 -8.63 -19.37 2.49
CA VAL A 182 -8.12 -19.13 1.14
C VAL A 182 -8.64 -20.19 0.19
N ASP A 183 -8.91 -19.81 -1.06
CA ASP A 183 -9.21 -20.75 -2.15
C ASP A 183 -8.17 -20.55 -3.26
N ILE A 184 -7.40 -21.61 -3.52
CA ILE A 184 -6.27 -21.61 -4.44
C ILE A 184 -6.66 -22.43 -5.69
N PRO A 185 -6.61 -21.83 -6.90
CA PRO A 185 -7.03 -22.50 -8.11
C PRO A 185 -6.10 -23.66 -8.49
N VAL A 186 -6.64 -24.59 -9.27
CA VAL A 186 -5.88 -25.73 -9.79
C VAL A 186 -4.69 -25.26 -10.62
N GLY A 187 -3.52 -25.85 -10.40
CA GLY A 187 -2.27 -25.46 -11.07
C GLY A 187 -1.50 -24.35 -10.37
N SER A 188 -2.01 -23.88 -9.23
CA SER A 188 -1.32 -22.90 -8.35
C SER A 188 -1.00 -23.51 -6.98
N ASP A 189 -0.07 -22.89 -6.28
CA ASP A 189 0.27 -23.17 -4.88
C ASP A 189 0.45 -21.85 -4.11
N ALA A 190 0.40 -21.91 -2.78
CA ALA A 190 0.57 -20.75 -1.95
C ALA A 190 1.44 -20.99 -0.72
N THR A 191 2.25 -20.00 -0.37
CA THR A 191 2.80 -19.83 0.97
C THR A 191 1.84 -18.93 1.75
N ILE A 192 1.27 -19.45 2.81
CA ILE A 192 0.37 -18.71 3.72
C ILE A 192 1.20 -18.25 4.90
N VAL A 193 1.19 -16.94 5.19
CA VAL A 193 1.84 -16.37 6.36
C VAL A 193 0.77 -15.94 7.35
N LEU A 194 0.72 -16.61 8.50
CA LEU A 194 -0.23 -16.31 9.58
C LEU A 194 0.23 -15.10 10.42
N PRO A 195 -0.64 -14.49 11.24
CA PRO A 195 -0.30 -13.31 12.04
C PRO A 195 0.87 -13.52 13.02
N ASP A 196 1.08 -14.74 13.50
CA ASP A 196 2.21 -15.11 14.37
C ASP A 196 3.54 -15.30 13.60
N GLY A 197 3.52 -15.12 12.27
CA GLY A 197 4.67 -15.34 11.39
C GLY A 197 4.84 -16.79 10.93
N THR A 198 3.98 -17.73 11.37
CA THR A 198 4.03 -19.11 10.91
C THR A 198 3.74 -19.20 9.42
N GLU A 199 4.57 -19.94 8.69
CA GLU A 199 4.39 -20.20 7.26
C GLU A 199 3.82 -21.60 7.02
N LYS A 200 2.83 -21.70 6.14
CA LYS A 200 2.23 -22.96 5.67
C LYS A 200 2.30 -23.01 4.14
N GLN A 201 2.75 -24.14 3.60
CA GLN A 201 2.70 -24.41 2.17
C GLN A 201 1.41 -25.18 1.86
N VAL A 202 0.65 -24.72 0.87
CA VAL A 202 -0.59 -25.37 0.44
C VAL A 202 -0.64 -25.46 -1.08
N GLY A 203 -1.26 -26.53 -1.57
CA GLY A 203 -1.63 -26.69 -2.98
C GLY A 203 -2.98 -26.04 -3.30
N SER A 204 -3.56 -26.44 -4.44
CA SER A 204 -4.89 -26.03 -4.86
C SER A 204 -5.98 -26.53 -3.90
N GLY A 205 -7.10 -25.80 -3.87
CA GLY A 205 -8.26 -26.07 -3.04
C GLY A 205 -8.48 -25.06 -1.93
N LYS A 206 -9.49 -25.31 -1.11
CA LYS A 206 -9.89 -24.43 0.00
C LYS A 206 -9.20 -24.85 1.29
N HIS A 207 -8.52 -23.90 1.91
CA HIS A 207 -7.80 -24.09 3.17
C HIS A 207 -8.26 -23.08 4.21
N THR A 208 -8.44 -23.53 5.47
CA THR A 208 -8.84 -22.66 6.60
C THR A 208 -7.86 -22.82 7.75
N PHE A 209 -7.45 -21.70 8.31
CA PHE A 209 -6.52 -21.59 9.46
C PHE A 209 -7.20 -20.76 10.54
N ASN A 210 -7.19 -21.25 11.76
CA ASN A 210 -7.65 -20.54 12.96
C ASN A 210 -6.41 -20.13 13.79
N PHE A 211 -6.44 -18.93 14.40
CA PHE A 211 -5.35 -18.36 15.21
C PHE A 211 -5.86 -17.37 16.26
#